data_b96bbd29ab6e12ef6c4dd4d8010f216f
#
_entry.id   b96bbd29ab6e12ef6c4dd4d8010f216f
#
_cell.length_a   1.000
_cell.length_b   1.000
_cell.length_c   1.000
_cell.angle_alpha   90.00
_cell.angle_beta   90.00
_cell.angle_gamma   90.00
#
_symmetry.space_group_name_H-M   'P 1'
#
loop_
_entity.id
_entity.type
_entity.pdbx_description
1 polymer ?
#
loop_
_entity_poly.entity_id
_entity_poly.type
_entity_poly.pdbx_seq_one_letter_code
_entity_poly.pdbx_strand_id
1 'polypeptide(L)'
;MIHFIIGGARSGKSSYAESLAKNSGSDVIYIATAQAYDDEMQERIQQHKHQRPSQWSTFEEPIEISDVINNKSSSTNCLLIDCLTLWVTNLLCENKSIDDCKQQLIDALSNAKGDIILVSNETGMGVVPMGKLTRRYCDEAGWLHQEIAALADQVVLMVAGIPVIIKPISSNHQHKS
;
A
#
# COMPACT_ATOMS: atom_id res chain seq x y z
N MET A 1 -12.81 -6.25 0.48
CA MET A 1 -11.90 -6.76 -0.60
C MET A 1 -10.51 -6.13 -0.45
N ILE A 2 -9.47 -6.88 -0.86
CA ILE A 2 -8.09 -6.39 -0.82
C ILE A 2 -7.61 -6.14 -2.25
N HIS A 3 -7.26 -4.88 -2.56
CA HIS A 3 -6.69 -4.45 -3.83
C HIS A 3 -5.21 -4.12 -3.64
N PHE A 4 -4.35 -4.73 -4.42
CA PHE A 4 -2.93 -4.45 -4.39
C PHE A 4 -2.48 -3.78 -5.69
N ILE A 5 -1.96 -2.55 -5.59
CA ILE A 5 -1.59 -1.70 -6.72
C ILE A 5 -0.09 -1.50 -6.69
N ILE A 6 0.59 -2.05 -7.69
CA ILE A 6 2.05 -1.96 -7.85
C ILE A 6 2.41 -1.21 -9.14
N GLY A 7 3.66 -0.78 -9.25
CA GLY A 7 4.19 -0.15 -10.47
C GLY A 7 5.38 0.76 -10.18
N GLY A 8 6.05 1.21 -11.22
CA GLY A 8 7.23 2.07 -11.13
C GLY A 8 6.94 3.45 -10.51
N ALA A 9 7.99 4.22 -10.21
CA ALA A 9 7.85 5.59 -9.77
C ALA A 9 7.06 6.41 -10.83
N ARG A 10 6.16 7.29 -10.37
CA ARG A 10 5.33 8.16 -11.23
C ARG A 10 4.48 7.41 -12.27
N SER A 11 4.16 6.12 -12.04
CA SER A 11 3.33 5.32 -12.95
C SER A 11 1.81 5.59 -12.84
N GLY A 12 1.37 6.45 -11.90
CA GLY A 12 -0.05 6.76 -11.68
C GLY A 12 -0.73 5.92 -10.58
N LYS A 13 0.04 5.15 -9.78
CA LYS A 13 -0.51 4.27 -8.71
C LYS A 13 -1.41 4.99 -7.72
N SER A 14 -0.92 6.08 -7.11
CA SER A 14 -1.67 6.81 -6.08
C SER A 14 -2.97 7.38 -6.64
N SER A 15 -2.93 7.99 -7.84
CA SER A 15 -4.14 8.51 -8.51
C SER A 15 -5.15 7.41 -8.81
N TYR A 16 -4.69 6.22 -9.24
CA TYR A 16 -5.56 5.09 -9.48
C TYR A 16 -6.16 4.55 -8.17
N ALA A 17 -5.35 4.40 -7.13
CA ALA A 17 -5.77 3.97 -5.80
C ALA A 17 -6.79 4.93 -5.17
N GLU A 18 -6.54 6.24 -5.27
CA GLU A 18 -7.48 7.27 -4.82
C GLU A 18 -8.81 7.23 -5.59
N SER A 19 -8.76 7.01 -6.91
CA SER A 19 -9.96 6.86 -7.73
C SER A 19 -10.77 5.63 -7.31
N LEU A 20 -10.08 4.51 -7.03
CA LEU A 20 -10.71 3.28 -6.56
C LEU A 20 -11.36 3.50 -5.18
N ALA A 21 -10.66 4.15 -4.24
CA ALA A 21 -11.19 4.48 -2.92
C ALA A 21 -12.41 5.41 -3.00
N LYS A 22 -12.38 6.44 -3.84
CA LYS A 22 -13.53 7.34 -4.08
C LYS A 22 -14.76 6.60 -4.58
N ASN A 23 -14.56 5.61 -5.43
CA ASN A 23 -15.63 4.84 -6.06
C ASN A 23 -16.15 3.68 -5.20
N SER A 24 -15.52 3.37 -4.06
CA SER A 24 -15.98 2.31 -3.15
C SER A 24 -17.33 2.63 -2.49
N GLY A 25 -17.69 3.93 -2.41
CA GLY A 25 -18.89 4.39 -1.70
C GLY A 25 -18.78 4.30 -0.18
N SER A 26 -17.59 3.98 0.34
CA SER A 26 -17.29 3.82 1.77
C SER A 26 -16.60 5.07 2.34
N ASP A 27 -16.59 5.19 3.67
CA ASP A 27 -15.77 6.19 4.35
C ASP A 27 -14.29 5.85 4.18
N VAL A 28 -13.53 6.76 3.56
CA VAL A 28 -12.11 6.51 3.25
C VAL A 28 -11.21 6.95 4.39
N ILE A 29 -10.36 6.05 4.85
CA ILE A 29 -9.28 6.30 5.81
C ILE A 29 -7.96 6.13 5.06
N TYR A 30 -7.23 7.22 4.92
CA TYR A 30 -5.91 7.24 4.28
C TYR A 30 -4.81 7.04 5.32
N ILE A 31 -3.99 6.01 5.14
CA ILE A 31 -2.85 5.69 6.00
C ILE A 31 -1.57 6.08 5.25
N ALA A 32 -0.93 7.18 5.70
CA ALA A 32 0.29 7.70 5.13
C ALA A 32 1.51 7.12 5.86
N THR A 33 2.39 6.45 5.15
CA THR A 33 3.60 5.83 5.70
C THR A 33 4.84 6.70 5.51
N ALA A 34 4.71 7.83 4.80
CA ALA A 34 5.83 8.70 4.50
C ALA A 34 6.35 9.43 5.74
N GLN A 35 7.67 9.41 5.92
CA GLN A 35 8.42 10.27 6.84
C GLN A 35 9.23 11.28 6.03
N ALA A 36 9.28 12.53 6.49
CA ALA A 36 10.07 13.57 5.86
C ALA A 36 11.53 13.46 6.35
N TYR A 37 12.37 12.79 5.60
CA TYR A 37 13.81 12.70 5.89
C TYR A 37 14.61 13.86 5.32
N ASP A 38 14.05 14.60 4.35
CA ASP A 38 14.63 15.77 3.71
C ASP A 38 13.55 16.75 3.23
N ASP A 39 13.97 17.94 2.79
CA ASP A 39 13.07 19.01 2.35
C ASP A 39 12.29 18.60 1.08
N GLU A 40 12.90 17.87 0.15
CA GLU A 40 12.23 17.37 -1.07
C GLU A 40 11.08 16.42 -0.72
N MET A 41 11.31 15.51 0.21
CA MET A 41 10.29 14.59 0.69
C MET A 41 9.18 15.33 1.43
N GLN A 42 9.52 16.35 2.21
CA GLN A 42 8.54 17.19 2.90
C GLN A 42 7.62 17.91 1.90
N GLU A 43 8.17 18.49 0.84
CA GLU A 43 7.38 19.12 -0.23
C GLU A 43 6.45 18.13 -0.92
N ARG A 44 6.93 16.93 -1.24
CA ARG A 44 6.12 15.85 -1.83
C ARG A 44 4.97 15.43 -0.92
N ILE A 45 5.21 15.26 0.36
CA ILE A 45 4.17 14.93 1.35
C ILE A 45 3.11 16.04 1.38
N GLN A 46 3.51 17.32 1.39
CA GLN A 46 2.58 18.45 1.37
C GLN A 46 1.74 18.49 0.09
N GLN A 47 2.35 18.26 -1.07
CA GLN A 47 1.62 18.20 -2.34
C GLN A 47 0.56 17.08 -2.33
N HIS A 48 0.92 15.88 -1.85
CA HIS A 48 -0.03 14.77 -1.71
C HIS A 48 -1.15 15.08 -0.71
N LYS A 49 -0.84 15.75 0.40
CA LYS A 49 -1.87 16.18 1.37
C LYS A 49 -2.88 17.14 0.76
N HIS A 50 -2.43 18.10 -0.04
CA HIS A 50 -3.31 19.08 -0.69
C HIS A 50 -4.21 18.49 -1.78
N GLN A 51 -3.81 17.38 -2.40
CA GLN A 51 -4.60 16.72 -3.45
C GLN A 51 -5.68 15.79 -2.89
N ARG A 52 -5.60 15.42 -1.62
CA ARG A 52 -6.58 14.53 -0.99
C ARG A 52 -7.92 15.23 -0.76
N PRO A 53 -9.04 14.52 -0.95
CA PRO A 53 -10.34 15.03 -0.57
C PRO A 53 -10.41 15.37 0.93
N SER A 54 -10.92 16.55 1.27
CA SER A 54 -10.99 17.05 2.66
C SER A 54 -11.87 16.18 3.58
N GLN A 55 -12.77 15.37 3.02
CA GLN A 55 -13.63 14.45 3.77
C GLN A 55 -12.90 13.15 4.20
N TRP A 56 -11.70 12.87 3.71
CA TRP A 56 -10.96 11.69 4.08
C TRP A 56 -10.26 11.87 5.42
N SER A 57 -10.40 10.89 6.30
CA SER A 57 -9.59 10.82 7.51
C SER A 57 -8.17 10.39 7.16
N THR A 58 -7.16 11.10 7.67
CA THR A 58 -5.75 10.75 7.42
C THR A 58 -5.07 10.37 8.73
N PHE A 59 -4.37 9.23 8.72
CA PHE A 59 -3.49 8.77 9.78
C PHE A 59 -2.05 8.72 9.24
N GLU A 60 -1.14 9.37 9.93
CA GLU A 60 0.29 9.30 9.63
C GLU A 60 0.89 8.19 10.51
N GLU A 61 1.17 7.04 9.92
CA GLU A 61 1.73 5.90 10.62
C GLU A 61 2.84 5.25 9.78
N PRO A 62 4.10 5.53 10.12
CA PRO A 62 5.24 5.04 9.33
C PRO A 62 5.63 3.60 9.61
N ILE A 63 5.26 3.02 10.77
CA ILE A 63 5.75 1.73 11.25
C ILE A 63 4.62 0.75 11.58
N GLU A 64 3.72 1.10 12.49
CA GLU A 64 2.74 0.18 13.07
C GLU A 64 1.42 0.17 12.29
N ILE A 65 1.50 0.06 10.94
CA ILE A 65 0.33 0.09 10.05
C ILE A 65 -0.65 -1.05 10.36
N SER A 66 -0.16 -2.19 10.84
CA SER A 66 -0.97 -3.34 11.25
C SER A 66 -1.95 -2.98 12.37
N ASP A 67 -1.51 -2.19 13.34
CA ASP A 67 -2.34 -1.72 14.45
C ASP A 67 -3.43 -0.78 13.95
N VAL A 68 -3.10 0.10 12.99
CA VAL A 68 -4.10 0.97 12.37
C VAL A 68 -5.15 0.15 11.63
N ILE A 69 -4.74 -0.86 10.86
CA ILE A 69 -5.66 -1.76 10.15
C ILE A 69 -6.57 -2.48 11.16
N ASN A 70 -6.01 -3.09 12.21
CA ASN A 70 -6.77 -3.82 13.22
C ASN A 70 -7.80 -2.93 13.93
N ASN A 71 -7.44 -1.69 14.23
CA ASN A 71 -8.28 -0.76 14.98
C ASN A 71 -9.29 -0.01 14.13
N LYS A 72 -9.04 0.15 12.82
CA LYS A 72 -9.84 1.02 11.94
C LYS A 72 -10.62 0.26 10.88
N SER A 73 -10.26 -0.99 10.53
CA SER A 73 -11.01 -1.73 9.51
C SER A 73 -12.44 -2.04 9.96
N SER A 74 -13.41 -1.74 9.12
CA SER A 74 -14.83 -2.03 9.35
C SER A 74 -15.52 -2.28 8.01
N SER A 75 -16.71 -2.90 8.05
CA SER A 75 -17.49 -3.16 6.84
C SER A 75 -17.99 -1.89 6.12
N THR A 76 -17.86 -0.73 6.73
CA THR A 76 -18.37 0.56 6.21
C THR A 76 -17.26 1.48 5.71
N ASN A 77 -15.98 1.09 5.85
CA ASN A 77 -14.89 1.95 5.42
C ASN A 77 -13.95 1.26 4.41
N CYS A 78 -13.15 2.10 3.77
CA CYS A 78 -12.07 1.72 2.86
C CYS A 78 -10.76 2.27 3.42
N LEU A 79 -9.79 1.39 3.69
CA LEU A 79 -8.45 1.78 4.11
C LEU A 79 -7.54 1.88 2.89
N LEU A 80 -6.91 3.03 2.68
CA LEU A 80 -5.93 3.25 1.62
C LEU A 80 -4.55 3.47 2.23
N ILE A 81 -3.64 2.50 2.04
CA ILE A 81 -2.26 2.52 2.55
C ILE A 81 -1.31 2.97 1.42
N ASP A 82 -0.72 4.15 1.55
CA ASP A 82 0.22 4.71 0.56
C ASP A 82 1.48 5.24 1.25
N CYS A 83 2.61 4.49 1.18
CA CYS A 83 2.82 3.24 0.42
C CYS A 83 3.69 2.25 1.21
N LEU A 84 3.59 0.98 0.86
CA LEU A 84 4.42 -0.08 1.47
C LEU A 84 5.92 0.08 1.17
N THR A 85 6.28 0.77 0.08
CA THR A 85 7.67 1.11 -0.25
C THR A 85 8.35 1.89 0.87
N LEU A 86 7.70 2.97 1.32
CA LEU A 86 8.23 3.79 2.41
C LEU A 86 8.13 3.07 3.75
N TRP A 87 7.09 2.27 3.96
CA TRP A 87 6.98 1.43 5.15
C TRP A 87 8.16 0.46 5.29
N VAL A 88 8.51 -0.32 4.26
CA VAL A 88 9.69 -1.22 4.27
C VAL A 88 10.97 -0.42 4.49
N THR A 89 11.10 0.76 3.88
CA THR A 89 12.25 1.64 4.07
C THR A 89 12.36 2.08 5.54
N ASN A 90 11.26 2.50 6.15
CA ASN A 90 11.23 2.92 7.55
C ASN A 90 11.62 1.77 8.49
N LEU A 91 11.11 0.55 8.26
CA LEU A 91 11.49 -0.63 9.05
C LEU A 91 12.99 -0.91 8.99
N LEU A 92 13.57 -0.80 7.79
CA LEU A 92 15.02 -0.98 7.59
C LEU A 92 15.84 0.10 8.29
N CYS A 93 15.41 1.36 8.23
CA CYS A 93 16.10 2.48 8.86
C CYS A 93 16.03 2.42 10.39
N GLU A 94 14.92 1.95 10.94
CA GLU A 94 14.73 1.81 12.39
C GLU A 94 15.19 0.46 12.97
N ASN A 95 15.83 -0.39 12.14
CA ASN A 95 16.30 -1.74 12.52
C ASN A 95 15.20 -2.61 13.16
N LYS A 96 13.96 -2.47 12.71
CA LYS A 96 12.86 -3.34 13.14
C LYS A 96 13.03 -4.76 12.57
N SER A 97 12.43 -5.74 13.23
CA SER A 97 12.28 -7.09 12.68
C SER A 97 11.30 -7.05 11.53
N ILE A 98 11.81 -7.12 10.29
CA ILE A 98 10.96 -7.05 9.09
C ILE A 98 10.02 -8.24 9.02
N ASP A 99 10.50 -9.43 9.37
CA ASP A 99 9.69 -10.65 9.33
C ASP A 99 8.52 -10.57 10.29
N ASP A 100 8.72 -10.07 11.53
CA ASP A 100 7.64 -9.91 12.50
C ASP A 100 6.62 -8.86 12.01
N CYS A 101 7.09 -7.72 11.49
CA CYS A 101 6.21 -6.67 10.97
C CYS A 101 5.42 -7.14 9.72
N LYS A 102 6.05 -7.91 8.82
CA LYS A 102 5.36 -8.52 7.67
C LYS A 102 4.27 -9.48 8.12
N GLN A 103 4.60 -10.38 9.07
CA GLN A 103 3.62 -11.33 9.59
C GLN A 103 2.43 -10.62 10.22
N GLN A 104 2.67 -9.60 11.06
CA GLN A 104 1.62 -8.78 11.65
C GLN A 104 0.74 -8.10 10.58
N LEU A 105 1.35 -7.60 9.50
CA LEU A 105 0.60 -7.00 8.40
C LEU A 105 -0.29 -8.03 7.69
N ILE A 106 0.24 -9.20 7.37
CA ILE A 106 -0.51 -10.27 6.71
C ILE A 106 -1.67 -10.75 7.60
N ASP A 107 -1.44 -10.90 8.90
CA ASP A 107 -2.48 -11.27 9.86
C ASP A 107 -3.56 -10.18 9.96
N ALA A 108 -3.17 -8.91 10.03
CA ALA A 108 -4.10 -7.79 10.03
C ALA A 108 -4.95 -7.73 8.76
N LEU A 109 -4.32 -7.90 7.59
CA LEU A 109 -5.02 -7.93 6.29
C LEU A 109 -6.01 -9.10 6.20
N SER A 110 -5.61 -10.28 6.68
CA SER A 110 -6.45 -11.50 6.65
C SER A 110 -7.70 -11.38 7.53
N ASN A 111 -7.64 -10.60 8.60
CA ASN A 111 -8.73 -10.40 9.55
C ASN A 111 -9.53 -9.09 9.29
N ALA A 112 -9.06 -8.25 8.40
CA ALA A 112 -9.66 -6.95 8.13
C ALA A 112 -11.07 -7.06 7.53
N LYS A 113 -11.89 -6.07 7.84
CA LYS A 113 -13.25 -5.92 7.29
C LYS A 113 -13.27 -4.71 6.37
N GLY A 114 -14.18 -4.74 5.38
CA GLY A 114 -14.30 -3.66 4.39
C GLY A 114 -13.28 -3.78 3.26
N ASP A 115 -13.03 -2.65 2.62
CA ASP A 115 -12.10 -2.60 1.49
C ASP A 115 -10.73 -2.11 1.93
N ILE A 116 -9.68 -2.74 1.44
CA ILE A 116 -8.29 -2.34 1.67
C ILE A 116 -7.59 -2.16 0.34
N ILE A 117 -6.96 -1.01 0.17
CA ILE A 117 -6.18 -0.67 -1.01
C ILE A 117 -4.73 -0.45 -0.56
N LEU A 118 -3.82 -1.27 -1.08
CA LEU A 118 -2.40 -1.21 -0.78
C LEU A 118 -1.65 -0.71 -2.01
N VAL A 119 -0.78 0.28 -1.82
CA VAL A 119 0.07 0.83 -2.88
C VAL A 119 1.53 0.51 -2.61
N SER A 120 2.26 0.04 -3.62
CA SER A 120 3.70 -0.17 -3.51
C SER A 120 4.42 0.11 -4.83
N ASN A 121 5.70 0.54 -4.75
CA ASN A 121 6.53 0.60 -5.93
C ASN A 121 7.03 -0.80 -6.30
N GLU A 122 7.01 -1.09 -7.60
CA GLU A 122 7.74 -2.21 -8.17
C GLU A 122 9.18 -1.75 -8.45
N THR A 123 10.15 -2.35 -7.78
CA THR A 123 11.58 -2.00 -7.87
C THR A 123 12.46 -3.18 -8.28
N GLY A 124 11.87 -4.37 -8.45
CA GLY A 124 12.57 -5.62 -8.75
C GLY A 124 12.71 -5.94 -10.23
N MET A 125 12.03 -5.23 -11.13
CA MET A 125 12.06 -5.51 -12.59
C MET A 125 13.31 -4.97 -13.31
N GLY A 126 14.26 -4.40 -12.59
CA GLY A 126 15.47 -3.80 -13.17
C GLY A 126 16.75 -4.58 -12.86
N VAL A 127 17.87 -3.88 -12.99
CA VAL A 127 19.18 -4.41 -12.62
C VAL A 127 19.28 -4.53 -11.10
N VAL A 128 19.86 -5.63 -10.61
CA VAL A 128 20.13 -5.82 -9.17
C VAL A 128 21.07 -4.71 -8.67
N PRO A 129 20.67 -3.95 -7.64
CA PRO A 129 21.45 -2.80 -7.17
C PRO A 129 22.80 -3.21 -6.57
N MET A 130 23.84 -2.36 -6.75
CA MET A 130 25.15 -2.61 -6.16
C MET A 130 25.21 -2.38 -4.65
N GLY A 131 24.38 -1.48 -4.10
CA GLY A 131 24.32 -1.17 -2.68
C GLY A 131 23.69 -2.29 -1.85
N LYS A 132 24.34 -2.69 -0.75
CA LYS A 132 23.83 -3.77 0.13
C LYS A 132 22.45 -3.47 0.69
N LEU A 133 22.22 -2.24 1.15
CA LEU A 133 20.93 -1.83 1.72
C LEU A 133 19.83 -1.86 0.66
N THR A 134 20.12 -1.37 -0.54
CA THR A 134 19.16 -1.35 -1.64
C THR A 134 18.79 -2.77 -2.10
N ARG A 135 19.76 -3.69 -2.16
CA ARG A 135 19.47 -5.10 -2.43
C ARG A 135 18.55 -5.70 -1.38
N ARG A 136 18.90 -5.49 -0.09
CA ARG A 136 18.07 -5.97 1.01
C ARG A 136 16.63 -5.41 0.91
N TYR A 137 16.49 -4.13 0.60
CA TYR A 137 15.18 -3.53 0.35
C TYR A 137 14.43 -4.24 -0.79
N CYS A 138 15.09 -4.48 -1.94
CA CYS A 138 14.46 -5.16 -3.08
C CYS A 138 14.00 -6.57 -2.73
N ASP A 139 14.82 -7.32 -1.98
CA ASP A 139 14.49 -8.68 -1.54
C ASP A 139 13.28 -8.68 -0.59
N GLU A 140 13.31 -7.82 0.44
CA GLU A 140 12.22 -7.72 1.43
C GLU A 140 10.91 -7.23 0.80
N ALA A 141 10.98 -6.24 -0.07
CA ALA A 141 9.83 -5.75 -0.81
C ALA A 141 9.26 -6.84 -1.75
N GLY A 142 10.14 -7.58 -2.45
CA GLY A 142 9.74 -8.66 -3.35
C GLY A 142 9.01 -9.79 -2.62
N TRP A 143 9.51 -10.23 -1.47
CA TRP A 143 8.84 -11.26 -0.64
C TRP A 143 7.49 -10.75 -0.10
N LEU A 144 7.46 -9.53 0.44
CA LEU A 144 6.21 -8.91 0.89
C LEU A 144 5.17 -8.81 -0.23
N HIS A 145 5.59 -8.41 -1.44
CA HIS A 145 4.68 -8.33 -2.59
C HIS A 145 4.08 -9.69 -2.96
N GLN A 146 4.86 -10.77 -2.88
CA GLN A 146 4.36 -12.12 -3.14
C GLN A 146 3.30 -12.54 -2.13
N GLU A 147 3.55 -12.30 -0.82
CA GLU A 147 2.60 -12.63 0.24
C GLU A 147 1.30 -11.83 0.11
N ILE A 148 1.40 -10.51 -0.11
CA ILE A 148 0.22 -9.65 -0.32
C ILE A 148 -0.53 -10.05 -1.59
N ALA A 149 0.18 -10.33 -2.70
CA ALA A 149 -0.46 -10.72 -3.95
C ALA A 149 -1.19 -12.06 -3.84
N ALA A 150 -0.68 -12.99 -3.01
CA ALA A 150 -1.38 -14.25 -2.73
C ALA A 150 -2.71 -14.00 -2.00
N LEU A 151 -2.71 -13.09 -1.01
CA LEU A 151 -3.87 -12.74 -0.20
C LEU A 151 -4.86 -11.82 -0.92
N ALA A 152 -4.39 -10.89 -1.75
CA ALA A 152 -5.21 -9.88 -2.41
C ALA A 152 -6.27 -10.50 -3.33
N ASP A 153 -7.47 -9.92 -3.36
CA ASP A 153 -8.55 -10.27 -4.30
C ASP A 153 -8.22 -9.79 -5.72
N GLN A 154 -7.51 -8.67 -5.84
CA GLN A 154 -7.08 -8.09 -7.11
C GLN A 154 -5.66 -7.56 -7.02
N VAL A 155 -4.86 -7.80 -8.07
CA VAL A 155 -3.53 -7.18 -8.24
C VAL A 155 -3.49 -6.42 -9.55
N VAL A 156 -3.07 -5.16 -9.50
CA VAL A 156 -2.97 -4.25 -10.65
C VAL A 156 -1.55 -3.71 -10.78
N LEU A 157 -0.96 -3.86 -11.96
CA LEU A 157 0.30 -3.21 -12.32
C LEU A 157 0.01 -1.90 -13.08
N MET A 158 0.51 -0.79 -12.55
CA MET A 158 0.41 0.51 -13.22
C MET A 158 1.60 0.76 -14.14
N VAL A 159 1.34 0.93 -15.42
CA VAL A 159 2.35 1.26 -16.44
C VAL A 159 1.91 2.51 -17.19
N ALA A 160 2.68 3.59 -17.12
CA ALA A 160 2.41 4.84 -17.85
C ALA A 160 0.96 5.38 -17.67
N GLY A 161 0.42 5.29 -16.47
CA GLY A 161 -0.96 5.70 -16.16
C GLY A 161 -2.04 4.68 -16.53
N ILE A 162 -1.67 3.55 -17.12
CA ILE A 162 -2.61 2.51 -17.57
C ILE A 162 -2.61 1.35 -16.58
N PRO A 163 -3.77 0.96 -16.02
CA PRO A 163 -3.88 -0.22 -15.16
C PRO A 163 -3.83 -1.52 -15.98
N VAL A 164 -2.95 -2.43 -15.61
CA VAL A 164 -2.88 -3.80 -16.13
C VAL A 164 -3.29 -4.76 -15.02
N ILE A 165 -4.40 -5.45 -15.18
CA ILE A 165 -4.88 -6.40 -14.18
C ILE A 165 -4.05 -7.68 -14.29
N ILE A 166 -3.25 -7.97 -13.23
CA ILE A 166 -2.43 -9.18 -13.14
C ILE A 166 -3.23 -10.32 -12.50
N LYS A 167 -3.95 -9.99 -11.41
CA LYS A 167 -4.85 -10.93 -10.73
C LYS A 167 -6.25 -10.31 -10.73
N PRO A 168 -7.21 -10.88 -11.50
CA PRO A 168 -8.59 -10.38 -11.52
C PRO A 168 -9.34 -10.82 -10.26
N ILE A 169 -10.39 -10.09 -9.90
CA ILE A 169 -11.32 -10.48 -8.84
C ILE A 169 -11.97 -11.80 -9.24
N SER A 170 -11.90 -12.80 -8.36
CA SER A 170 -12.53 -14.10 -8.59
C SER A 170 -14.05 -13.99 -8.62
N SER A 171 -14.70 -14.57 -9.64
CA SER A 171 -16.16 -14.50 -9.86
C SER A 171 -17.01 -15.06 -8.70
N ASN A 172 -16.40 -15.76 -7.75
CA ASN A 172 -17.09 -16.37 -6.61
C ASN A 172 -17.56 -15.40 -5.52
N HIS A 173 -17.22 -14.11 -5.59
CA HIS A 173 -17.63 -13.10 -4.60
C HIS A 173 -18.92 -12.36 -4.98
N GLN A 174 -19.52 -12.62 -6.16
CA GLN A 174 -20.73 -11.93 -6.62
C GLN A 174 -22.06 -12.49 -6.06
N HIS A 175 -22.05 -13.51 -5.20
CA HIS A 175 -23.26 -14.12 -4.65
C HIS A 175 -23.27 -14.18 -3.13
N LYS A 176 -23.15 -13.04 -2.46
CA LYS A 176 -23.66 -12.85 -1.08
C LYS A 176 -24.32 -11.47 -1.01
N SER A 177 -25.50 -11.41 -1.61
CA SER A 177 -26.51 -10.38 -1.32
C SER A 177 -27.31 -10.79 -0.11
#